data_5730a0d7121d45f44a4b710c2f5fc901
#
_entry.id   5730a0d7121d45f44a4b710c2f5fc901
#
_cell.length_a   1.000
_cell.length_b   1.000
_cell.length_c   1.000
_cell.angle_alpha   90.00
_cell.angle_beta   90.00
_cell.angle_gamma   90.00
#
_symmetry.space_group_name_H-M   'P 1'
#
loop_
_entity.id
_entity.type
_entity.pdbx_description
1 polymer ?
#
loop_
_entity_poly.entity_id
_entity_poly.type
_entity_poly.pdbx_seq_one_letter_code
_entity_poly.pdbx_strand_id
1 'polypeptide(L)'
;MEYGQFCPIAKATEILGEKWTILIIRELIMGGTRFNELQRGLSLISPTLLSKRLDSLAQHGLVLKKKIPGQKGYEYFATESCKELMPVILSLGEWGMRWARSNLSGKDYDVGLLMLYLKRSIVPEKLVGKETVIRFKFTDIQDYADWWLVAHGDEVDLCV
;
A
#
# COMPACT_ATOMS: atom_id res chain seq x y z
N MET A 1 13.65 11.01 15.47
CA MET A 1 14.07 12.44 15.67
C MET A 1 13.06 13.03 16.63
N GLU A 2 13.50 13.57 17.75
CA GLU A 2 12.58 14.14 18.75
C GLU A 2 12.50 15.66 18.57
N TYR A 3 11.27 16.19 18.60
CA TYR A 3 11.04 17.64 18.47
C TYR A 3 11.11 18.37 19.81
N GLY A 4 11.12 17.64 20.93
CA GLY A 4 11.16 18.24 22.27
C GLY A 4 9.94 19.11 22.63
N GLN A 5 8.82 18.94 21.93
CA GLN A 5 7.60 19.71 22.12
C GLN A 5 6.53 18.91 22.84
N PHE A 6 5.83 19.54 23.78
CA PHE A 6 4.63 18.99 24.41
C PHE A 6 3.42 19.24 23.48
N CYS A 7 3.42 18.55 22.34
CA CYS A 7 2.41 18.69 21.30
C CYS A 7 2.08 17.31 20.72
N PRO A 8 0.81 16.88 20.71
CA PRO A 8 0.40 15.58 20.13
C PRO A 8 0.76 15.46 18.66
N ILE A 9 0.71 16.54 17.88
CA ILE A 9 1.09 16.52 16.46
C ILE A 9 2.60 16.28 16.33
N ALA A 10 3.44 16.93 17.17
CA ALA A 10 4.88 16.69 17.18
C ALA A 10 5.18 15.21 17.49
N LYS A 11 4.51 14.63 18.49
CA LYS A 11 4.68 13.22 18.83
C LYS A 11 4.24 12.27 17.73
N ALA A 12 3.14 12.53 17.07
CA ALA A 12 2.72 11.77 15.88
C ALA A 12 3.75 11.89 14.75
N THR A 13 4.27 13.10 14.52
CA THR A 13 5.26 13.35 13.46
C THR A 13 6.61 12.69 13.75
N GLU A 14 7.00 12.55 15.00
CA GLU A 14 8.21 11.81 15.41
C GLU A 14 8.16 10.34 14.89
N ILE A 15 6.96 9.75 14.84
CA ILE A 15 6.72 8.38 14.36
C ILE A 15 6.48 8.35 12.85
N LEU A 16 5.64 9.25 12.34
CA LEU A 16 5.10 9.20 10.98
C LEU A 16 5.91 10.03 9.98
N GLY A 17 6.72 10.98 10.45
CA GLY A 17 7.35 12.01 9.62
C GLY A 17 8.54 11.53 8.77
N GLU A 18 8.97 10.30 8.92
CA GLU A 18 10.05 9.77 8.08
C GLU A 18 9.53 9.37 6.68
N LYS A 19 10.34 9.67 5.66
CA LYS A 19 10.02 9.32 4.27
C LYS A 19 9.63 7.84 4.16
N TRP A 20 8.58 7.54 3.41
CA TRP A 20 7.96 6.24 3.16
C TRP A 20 7.02 5.72 4.25
N THR A 21 7.09 6.22 5.48
CA THR A 21 6.32 5.67 6.61
C THR A 21 4.82 5.66 6.37
N ILE A 22 4.24 6.79 5.97
CA ILE A 22 2.80 6.91 5.70
C ILE A 22 2.39 6.00 4.53
N LEU A 23 3.23 5.89 3.50
CA LEU A 23 2.94 5.02 2.35
C LEU A 23 3.01 3.53 2.71
N ILE A 24 3.93 3.13 3.59
CA ILE A 24 3.99 1.76 4.12
C ILE A 24 2.74 1.45 4.95
N ILE A 25 2.32 2.38 5.82
CA ILE A 25 1.09 2.23 6.61
C ILE A 25 -0.12 2.07 5.69
N ARG A 26 -0.23 2.86 4.63
CA ARG A 26 -1.28 2.73 3.61
C ARG A 26 -1.30 1.31 3.03
N GLU A 27 -0.17 0.79 2.59
CA GLU A 27 -0.08 -0.57 2.01
C GLU A 27 -0.50 -1.65 3.01
N LEU A 28 -0.09 -1.53 4.27
CA LEU A 28 -0.47 -2.47 5.33
C LEU A 28 -1.98 -2.44 5.61
N ILE A 29 -2.58 -1.25 5.70
CA ILE A 29 -4.01 -1.10 5.95
C ILE A 29 -4.83 -1.62 4.74
N MET A 30 -4.30 -1.48 3.52
CA MET A 30 -4.90 -2.01 2.30
C MET A 30 -4.67 -3.51 2.09
N GLY A 31 -4.16 -4.22 3.10
CA GLY A 31 -4.07 -5.68 3.14
C GLY A 31 -2.76 -6.28 2.62
N GLY A 32 -1.74 -5.48 2.33
CA GLY A 32 -0.40 -6.01 2.06
C GLY A 32 0.21 -6.59 3.34
N THR A 33 0.57 -7.87 3.32
CA THR A 33 1.13 -8.57 4.49
C THR A 33 2.54 -9.09 4.25
N ARG A 34 2.89 -9.41 3.00
CA ARG A 34 4.21 -9.94 2.65
C ARG A 34 5.17 -8.82 2.25
N PHE A 35 6.44 -9.00 2.59
CA PHE A 35 7.48 -8.04 2.25
C PHE A 35 7.48 -7.67 0.76
N ASN A 36 7.37 -8.68 -0.11
CA ASN A 36 7.37 -8.47 -1.56
C ASN A 36 6.10 -7.74 -2.05
N GLU A 37 4.96 -7.96 -1.40
CA GLU A 37 3.71 -7.24 -1.71
C GLU A 37 3.83 -5.77 -1.36
N LEU A 38 4.35 -5.48 -0.15
CA LEU A 38 4.60 -4.11 0.30
C LEU A 38 5.60 -3.40 -0.61
N GLN A 39 6.68 -4.08 -1.00
CA GLN A 39 7.67 -3.53 -1.92
C GLN A 39 7.08 -3.26 -3.30
N ARG A 40 6.19 -4.12 -3.81
CA ARG A 40 5.51 -3.91 -5.09
C ARG A 40 4.61 -2.67 -5.07
N GLY A 41 3.88 -2.44 -3.97
CA GLY A 41 3.09 -1.22 -3.77
C GLY A 41 3.92 0.06 -3.55
N LEU A 42 5.24 -0.08 -3.40
CA LEU A 42 6.18 0.99 -3.10
C LEU A 42 7.43 0.87 -4.00
N SER A 43 7.21 0.83 -5.31
CA SER A 43 8.20 0.41 -6.33
C SER A 43 9.58 1.03 -6.22
N LEU A 44 9.70 2.25 -5.70
CA LEU A 44 10.96 3.00 -5.56
C LEU A 44 11.64 2.86 -4.19
N ILE A 45 11.07 2.13 -3.24
CA ILE A 45 11.70 1.91 -1.94
C ILE A 45 12.77 0.81 -2.03
N SER A 46 13.94 1.05 -1.46
CA SER A 46 14.93 -0.02 -1.35
C SER A 46 14.50 -1.07 -0.30
N PRO A 47 14.83 -2.37 -0.50
CA PRO A 47 14.52 -3.42 0.47
C PRO A 47 15.04 -3.13 1.88
N THR A 48 16.26 -2.59 1.97
CA THR A 48 16.88 -2.23 3.24
C THR A 48 16.08 -1.14 3.97
N LEU A 49 15.62 -0.12 3.24
CA LEU A 49 14.85 0.96 3.83
C LEU A 49 13.46 0.48 4.26
N LEU A 50 12.80 -0.34 3.43
CA LEU A 50 11.52 -0.95 3.78
C LEU A 50 11.63 -1.77 5.07
N SER A 51 12.64 -2.64 5.18
CA SER A 51 12.88 -3.42 6.40
C SER A 51 13.07 -2.52 7.63
N LYS A 52 13.91 -1.49 7.51
CA LYS A 52 14.15 -0.52 8.60
C LYS A 52 12.86 0.18 9.04
N ARG A 53 12.01 0.58 8.09
CA ARG A 53 10.73 1.25 8.39
C ARG A 53 9.74 0.30 9.07
N LEU A 54 9.64 -0.94 8.59
CA LEU A 54 8.77 -1.97 9.18
C LEU A 54 9.20 -2.30 10.62
N ASP A 55 10.50 -2.42 10.87
CA ASP A 55 11.03 -2.65 12.21
C ASP A 55 10.75 -1.44 13.14
N SER A 56 10.92 -0.22 12.65
CA SER A 56 10.56 1.00 13.41
C SER A 56 9.06 1.05 13.73
N LEU A 57 8.19 0.76 12.76
CA LEU A 57 6.74 0.70 12.98
C LEU A 57 6.35 -0.39 13.98
N ALA A 58 7.03 -1.53 13.96
CA ALA A 58 6.82 -2.60 14.95
C ALA A 58 7.24 -2.16 16.36
N GLN A 59 8.35 -1.45 16.51
CA GLN A 59 8.80 -0.88 17.80
C GLN A 59 7.79 0.13 18.37
N HIS A 60 7.11 0.90 17.50
CA HIS A 60 6.07 1.84 17.91
C HIS A 60 4.67 1.21 18.06
N GLY A 61 4.56 -0.13 17.93
CA GLY A 61 3.29 -0.84 18.11
C GLY A 61 2.27 -0.65 16.98
N LEU A 62 2.69 -0.12 15.83
CA LEU A 62 1.82 0.06 14.67
C LEU A 62 1.77 -1.18 13.77
N VAL A 63 2.80 -2.04 13.85
CA VAL A 63 2.92 -3.25 13.04
C VAL A 63 3.19 -4.45 13.91
N LEU A 64 2.46 -5.52 13.67
CA LEU A 64 2.72 -6.84 14.23
C LEU A 64 3.50 -7.66 13.21
N LYS A 65 4.75 -8.00 13.55
CA LYS A 65 5.64 -8.84 12.74
C LYS A 65 5.53 -10.29 13.20
N LYS A 66 5.05 -11.19 12.34
CA LYS A 66 4.90 -12.62 12.62
C LYS A 66 5.82 -13.45 11.73
N LYS A 67 6.50 -14.42 12.29
CA LYS A 67 7.29 -15.38 11.51
C LYS A 67 6.36 -16.35 10.77
N ILE A 68 6.67 -16.62 9.50
CA ILE A 68 5.89 -17.55 8.70
C ILE A 68 6.24 -18.98 9.10
N PRO A 69 5.27 -19.81 9.51
CA PRO A 69 5.53 -21.21 9.85
C PRO A 69 6.10 -21.97 8.65
N GLY A 70 7.19 -22.71 8.87
CA GLY A 70 7.80 -23.56 7.83
C GLY A 70 8.48 -22.83 6.67
N GLN A 71 8.53 -21.50 6.67
CA GLN A 71 9.16 -20.70 5.61
C GLN A 71 10.16 -19.70 6.18
N LYS A 72 11.05 -19.22 5.29
CA LYS A 72 11.88 -18.04 5.60
C LYS A 72 11.07 -16.78 5.41
N GLY A 73 11.11 -15.86 6.38
CA GLY A 73 10.48 -14.54 6.26
C GLY A 73 9.44 -14.26 7.34
N TYR A 74 8.81 -13.12 7.15
CA TYR A 74 7.82 -12.56 8.08
C TYR A 74 6.60 -12.07 7.33
N GLU A 75 5.47 -12.09 8.03
CA GLU A 75 4.26 -11.36 7.70
C GLU A 75 4.13 -10.15 8.61
N TYR A 76 3.55 -9.10 8.06
CA TYR A 76 3.38 -7.81 8.69
C TYR A 76 1.90 -7.46 8.71
N PHE A 77 1.37 -7.16 9.87
CA PHE A 77 -0.05 -6.86 10.04
C PHE A 77 -0.21 -5.49 10.69
N ALA A 78 -1.10 -4.67 10.16
CA ALA A 78 -1.49 -3.44 10.81
C ALA A 78 -2.20 -3.74 12.14
N THR A 79 -1.76 -3.10 13.22
CA THR A 79 -2.46 -3.14 14.51
C THR A 79 -3.69 -2.23 14.47
N GLU A 80 -4.56 -2.28 15.49
CA GLU A 80 -5.72 -1.38 15.57
C GLU A 80 -5.28 0.09 15.57
N SER A 81 -4.25 0.46 16.33
CA SER A 81 -3.72 1.82 16.32
C SER A 81 -3.19 2.27 14.94
N CYS A 82 -2.66 1.33 14.15
CA CYS A 82 -2.26 1.61 12.78
C CYS A 82 -3.50 1.83 11.88
N LYS A 83 -4.54 1.01 12.02
CA LYS A 83 -5.78 1.13 11.23
C LYS A 83 -6.53 2.44 11.51
N GLU A 84 -6.46 2.95 12.73
CA GLU A 84 -7.01 4.26 13.10
C GLU A 84 -6.39 5.43 12.34
N LEU A 85 -5.23 5.24 11.69
CA LEU A 85 -4.63 6.24 10.81
C LEU A 85 -5.32 6.34 9.43
N MET A 86 -6.22 5.43 9.07
CA MET A 86 -6.89 5.47 7.76
C MET A 86 -7.58 6.82 7.47
N PRO A 87 -8.39 7.40 8.37
CA PRO A 87 -9.00 8.71 8.12
C PRO A 87 -7.97 9.83 7.89
N VAL A 88 -6.84 9.79 8.60
CA VAL A 88 -5.75 10.76 8.42
C VAL A 88 -5.11 10.60 7.04
N ILE A 89 -4.86 9.38 6.60
CA ILE A 89 -4.31 9.08 5.27
C ILE A 89 -5.25 9.53 4.16
N LEU A 90 -6.55 9.27 4.30
CA LEU A 90 -7.56 9.72 3.34
C LEU A 90 -7.61 11.25 3.26
N SER A 91 -7.64 11.95 4.39
CA SER A 91 -7.60 13.42 4.44
C SER A 91 -6.34 13.99 3.81
N LEU A 92 -5.18 13.33 4.02
CA LEU A 92 -3.93 13.70 3.38
C LEU A 92 -3.99 13.50 1.86
N GLY A 93 -4.63 12.41 1.41
CA GLY A 93 -4.88 12.15 -0.02
C GLY A 93 -5.77 13.21 -0.66
N GLU A 94 -6.88 13.59 -0.01
CA GLU A 94 -7.77 14.65 -0.47
C GLU A 94 -7.05 16.00 -0.56
N TRP A 95 -6.25 16.34 0.45
CA TRP A 95 -5.43 17.53 0.44
C TRP A 95 -4.42 17.49 -0.73
N GLY A 96 -3.77 16.35 -0.95
CA GLY A 96 -2.82 16.13 -2.04
C GLY A 96 -3.47 16.30 -3.41
N MET A 97 -4.67 15.76 -3.63
CA MET A 97 -5.42 15.94 -4.88
C MET A 97 -5.80 17.39 -5.12
N ARG A 98 -6.09 18.14 -4.08
CA ARG A 98 -6.50 19.55 -4.20
C ARG A 98 -5.31 20.48 -4.45
N TRP A 99 -4.19 20.26 -3.76
CA TRP A 99 -3.11 21.25 -3.69
C TRP A 99 -1.77 20.77 -4.29
N ALA A 100 -1.55 19.47 -4.41
CA ALA A 100 -0.31 18.90 -4.94
C ALA A 100 -0.47 18.22 -6.31
N ARG A 101 -1.69 18.21 -6.87
CA ARG A 101 -1.96 17.55 -8.17
C ARG A 101 -1.14 18.12 -9.31
N SER A 102 -0.82 19.41 -9.30
CA SER A 102 0.02 20.06 -10.31
C SER A 102 1.45 19.54 -10.34
N ASN A 103 1.89 18.88 -9.28
CA ASN A 103 3.22 18.25 -9.19
C ASN A 103 3.26 16.85 -9.83
N LEU A 104 2.09 16.27 -10.16
CA LEU A 104 2.02 14.98 -10.84
C LEU A 104 2.48 15.14 -12.29
N SER A 105 3.33 14.26 -12.73
CA SER A 105 3.90 14.20 -14.08
C SER A 105 3.76 12.81 -14.66
N GLY A 106 4.07 12.61 -15.92
CA GLY A 106 4.06 11.27 -16.54
C GLY A 106 4.96 10.24 -15.85
N LYS A 107 5.96 10.69 -15.08
CA LYS A 107 6.82 9.80 -14.28
C LYS A 107 6.13 9.21 -13.05
N ASP A 108 5.01 9.79 -12.64
CA ASP A 108 4.23 9.36 -11.48
C ASP A 108 3.12 8.37 -11.87
N TYR A 109 2.94 8.09 -13.17
CA TYR A 109 1.99 7.11 -13.66
C TYR A 109 2.55 5.70 -13.46
N ASP A 110 2.00 5.02 -12.47
CA ASP A 110 2.31 3.62 -12.15
C ASP A 110 1.07 2.76 -12.40
N VAL A 111 0.98 2.21 -13.63
CA VAL A 111 -0.14 1.35 -14.02
C VAL A 111 -0.17 0.07 -13.20
N GLY A 112 1.00 -0.46 -12.84
CA GLY A 112 1.08 -1.63 -11.97
C GLY A 112 0.47 -1.39 -10.59
N LEU A 113 0.72 -0.20 -10.01
CA LEU A 113 0.13 0.21 -8.75
C LEU A 113 -1.39 0.42 -8.87
N LEU A 114 -1.85 1.05 -9.98
CA LEU A 114 -3.28 1.22 -10.26
C LEU A 114 -3.97 -0.15 -10.33
N MET A 115 -3.41 -1.08 -11.08
CA MET A 115 -3.98 -2.42 -11.23
C MET A 115 -3.96 -3.22 -9.93
N LEU A 116 -2.92 -3.04 -9.09
CA LEU A 116 -2.87 -3.63 -7.76
C LEU A 116 -4.00 -3.10 -6.86
N TYR A 117 -4.30 -1.80 -6.92
CA TYR A 117 -5.41 -1.22 -6.17
C TYR A 117 -6.77 -1.68 -6.69
N LEU A 118 -6.95 -1.77 -8.00
CA LEU A 118 -8.15 -2.34 -8.59
C LEU A 118 -8.36 -3.79 -8.15
N LYS A 119 -7.32 -4.61 -8.20
CA LYS A 119 -7.36 -5.99 -7.67
C LYS A 119 -7.88 -6.03 -6.22
N ARG A 120 -7.31 -5.20 -5.34
CA ARG A 120 -7.67 -5.15 -3.92
C ARG A 120 -9.06 -4.58 -3.65
N SER A 121 -9.62 -3.81 -4.60
CA SER A 121 -10.94 -3.19 -4.48
C SER A 121 -12.09 -4.09 -4.95
N ILE A 122 -11.77 -5.18 -5.65
CA ILE A 122 -12.79 -6.11 -6.13
C ILE A 122 -13.33 -6.93 -4.97
N VAL A 123 -14.65 -7.03 -4.95
CA VAL A 123 -15.40 -7.91 -4.06
C VAL A 123 -15.92 -9.07 -4.90
N PRO A 124 -15.25 -10.25 -4.89
CA PRO A 124 -15.54 -11.34 -5.81
C PRO A 124 -17.00 -11.80 -5.76
N GLU A 125 -17.62 -11.78 -4.57
CA GLU A 125 -18.99 -12.24 -4.33
C GLU A 125 -20.05 -11.35 -5.03
N LYS A 126 -19.65 -10.14 -5.46
CA LYS A 126 -20.51 -9.22 -6.21
C LYS A 126 -20.38 -9.37 -7.72
N LEU A 127 -19.44 -10.18 -8.18
CA LEU A 127 -19.24 -10.44 -9.60
C LEU A 127 -20.20 -11.53 -10.09
N VAL A 128 -20.55 -11.47 -11.38
CA VAL A 128 -21.48 -12.43 -11.99
C VAL A 128 -20.71 -13.66 -12.51
N GLY A 129 -21.18 -14.84 -12.12
CA GLY A 129 -20.62 -16.11 -12.58
C GLY A 129 -19.57 -16.69 -11.63
N LYS A 130 -19.04 -17.86 -12.01
CA LYS A 130 -18.01 -18.59 -11.25
C LYS A 130 -16.60 -18.07 -11.52
N GLU A 131 -16.43 -17.45 -12.67
CA GLU A 131 -15.19 -16.85 -13.13
C GLU A 131 -15.52 -15.59 -13.91
N THR A 132 -14.83 -14.51 -13.60
CA THR A 132 -14.99 -13.23 -14.30
C THR A 132 -13.61 -12.74 -14.71
N VAL A 133 -13.44 -12.46 -16.00
CA VAL A 133 -12.21 -11.90 -16.57
C VAL A 133 -12.49 -10.48 -17.04
N ILE A 134 -11.75 -9.51 -16.51
CA ILE A 134 -11.85 -8.11 -16.92
C ILE A 134 -10.53 -7.71 -17.57
N ARG A 135 -10.56 -7.30 -18.83
CA ARG A 135 -9.41 -6.76 -19.53
C ARG A 135 -9.37 -5.26 -19.43
N PHE A 136 -8.23 -4.72 -19.04
CA PHE A 136 -7.91 -3.29 -19.10
C PHE A 136 -6.90 -3.07 -20.22
N LYS A 137 -7.21 -2.18 -21.13
CA LYS A 137 -6.30 -1.78 -22.21
C LYS A 137 -5.99 -0.30 -22.08
N PHE A 138 -4.72 0.00 -21.79
CA PHE A 138 -4.20 1.36 -21.74
C PHE A 138 -3.71 1.72 -23.15
N THR A 139 -4.24 2.78 -23.72
CA THR A 139 -3.95 3.17 -25.12
C THR A 139 -2.85 4.21 -25.25
N ASP A 140 -2.41 4.75 -24.14
CA ASP A 140 -1.45 5.85 -24.01
C ASP A 140 -0.07 5.41 -23.50
N ILE A 141 0.11 4.10 -23.26
CA ILE A 141 1.39 3.50 -22.86
C ILE A 141 1.78 2.38 -23.81
N GLN A 142 3.08 2.12 -23.97
CA GLN A 142 3.60 1.08 -24.85
C GLN A 142 3.88 -0.22 -24.11
N ASP A 143 4.52 -0.15 -22.95
CA ASP A 143 4.86 -1.30 -22.13
C ASP A 143 3.74 -1.63 -21.14
N TYR A 144 3.41 -2.91 -21.00
CA TYR A 144 2.36 -3.36 -20.08
C TYR A 144 1.00 -2.68 -20.34
N ALA A 145 0.63 -2.56 -21.63
CA ALA A 145 -0.60 -1.89 -22.05
C ALA A 145 -1.87 -2.71 -21.82
N ASP A 146 -1.74 -4.02 -21.71
CA ASP A 146 -2.86 -4.94 -21.49
C ASP A 146 -2.72 -5.66 -20.15
N TRP A 147 -3.82 -5.62 -19.39
CA TRP A 147 -3.91 -6.26 -18.08
C TRP A 147 -5.21 -7.05 -17.98
N TRP A 148 -5.16 -8.15 -17.27
CA TRP A 148 -6.34 -8.97 -16.98
C TRP A 148 -6.50 -9.14 -15.48
N LEU A 149 -7.68 -8.85 -14.99
CA LEU A 149 -8.14 -9.18 -13.67
C LEU A 149 -9.01 -10.43 -13.79
N VAL A 150 -8.58 -11.50 -13.13
CA VAL A 150 -9.27 -12.80 -13.13
C VAL A 150 -9.80 -13.04 -11.73
N ALA A 151 -11.10 -13.00 -11.55
CA ALA A 151 -11.76 -13.36 -10.30
C ALA A 151 -12.31 -14.77 -10.41
N HIS A 152 -11.91 -15.65 -9.51
CA HIS A 152 -12.31 -17.05 -9.45
C HIS A 152 -12.58 -17.45 -8.00
N GLY A 153 -13.82 -17.76 -7.63
CA GLY A 153 -14.21 -17.98 -6.25
C GLY A 153 -13.94 -16.73 -5.39
N ASP A 154 -13.18 -16.90 -4.31
CA ASP A 154 -12.79 -15.83 -3.40
C ASP A 154 -11.45 -15.19 -3.78
N GLU A 155 -10.82 -15.66 -4.84
CA GLU A 155 -9.51 -15.19 -5.28
C GLU A 155 -9.62 -14.22 -6.46
N VAL A 156 -8.73 -13.24 -6.48
CA VAL A 156 -8.58 -12.31 -7.60
C VAL A 156 -7.11 -12.30 -8.00
N ASP A 157 -6.86 -12.63 -9.27
CA ASP A 157 -5.53 -12.62 -9.85
C ASP A 157 -5.33 -11.47 -10.82
N LEU A 158 -4.08 -11.05 -10.97
CA LEU A 158 -3.67 -9.99 -11.87
C LEU A 158 -2.61 -10.55 -12.83
N CYS A 159 -2.92 -10.48 -14.12
CA CYS A 159 -2.04 -10.92 -15.21
C CYS A 159 -1.71 -9.76 -16.14
N VAL A 160 -0.55 -9.84 -16.77
CA VAL A 160 -0.01 -8.86 -17.76
C VAL A 160 0.25 -9.58 -19.07
#